data_f2552225ebf79bd687924d5540e707ed
#
_entry.id   f2552225ebf79bd687924d5540e707ed
#
_cell.length_a   1.000
_cell.length_b   1.000
_cell.length_c   1.000
_cell.angle_alpha   90.00
_cell.angle_beta   90.00
_cell.angle_gamma   90.00
#
_symmetry.space_group_name_H-M   'P 1'
#
loop_
_entity.id
_entity.type
_entity.pdbx_description
1 polymer ?
#
loop_
_entity_poly.entity_id
_entity_poly.type
_entity_poly.pdbx_seq_one_letter_code
_entity_poly.pdbx_strand_id
1 'polypeptide(L)'
;MGRGIARSTRPAVGVGLGAVAARAAYAALTRRPPGLNGLPGEQVWGRTNHRGEPVTLLEGPAFVAGAAAAGLLAPGATGRMRAAALLAGAGAGALGGYDDLAGSASSRGFKGHLAALARGEVTSGAVKILGIGATGLAAAAVAGSPAPSRMGRAFDTLVNGAVIAGSANLMNLFDLRPGRAVKVGLIAGTPLALTRSGSAVVAAPLGAAAALLPEDLGERAMLGDTGANALGALLGLAATRLGRGPRLAVLAGIAGLNAASEFVSFTKVIAGNPVLNRIDMLGRRPAAVPAPAPAETARPGAEAGTGKAEPEKADSEKPHAEDAFRPAVPPQAGPVGDGVTDPA
;
A
#
# COMPACT_ATOMS: atom_id res chain seq x y z
N MET A 1 8.47 -0.79 42.88
CA MET A 1 9.20 -0.24 41.72
C MET A 1 9.15 -1.13 40.48
N GLY A 2 9.14 -2.47 40.52
CA GLY A 2 9.19 -3.34 39.34
C GLY A 2 8.00 -3.31 38.37
N ARG A 3 6.78 -2.97 38.82
CA ARG A 3 5.57 -2.89 37.94
C ARG A 3 5.54 -1.66 37.01
N GLY A 4 6.24 -0.58 37.32
CA GLY A 4 6.33 0.64 36.52
C GLY A 4 7.26 0.48 35.32
N ILE A 5 8.45 -0.11 35.54
CA ILE A 5 9.47 -0.33 34.50
C ILE A 5 8.98 -1.33 33.45
N ALA A 6 8.35 -2.44 33.87
CA ALA A 6 7.79 -3.44 32.97
C ALA A 6 6.64 -2.90 32.07
N ARG A 7 5.98 -1.79 32.46
CA ARG A 7 4.93 -1.16 31.65
C ARG A 7 5.45 -0.21 30.58
N SER A 8 6.58 0.46 30.82
CA SER A 8 7.18 1.41 29.87
C SER A 8 7.93 0.71 28.73
N THR A 9 8.38 -0.54 28.91
CA THR A 9 9.14 -1.30 27.90
C THR A 9 8.26 -2.05 26.89
N ARG A 10 6.96 -2.23 27.14
CA ARG A 10 6.05 -3.00 26.28
C ARG A 10 5.99 -2.52 24.82
N PRO A 11 5.84 -1.21 24.53
CA PRO A 11 5.85 -0.74 23.15
C PRO A 11 7.18 -1.03 22.44
N ALA A 12 8.30 -0.81 23.13
CA ALA A 12 9.63 -1.07 22.56
C ALA A 12 9.83 -2.56 22.20
N VAL A 13 9.35 -3.47 23.06
CA VAL A 13 9.35 -4.91 22.75
C VAL A 13 8.52 -5.23 21.52
N GLY A 14 7.30 -4.65 21.40
CA GLY A 14 6.44 -4.83 20.23
C GLY A 14 7.11 -4.33 18.96
N VAL A 15 7.71 -3.13 19.00
CA VAL A 15 8.46 -2.56 17.85
C VAL A 15 9.62 -3.46 17.46
N GLY A 16 10.44 -3.91 18.43
CA GLY A 16 11.57 -4.80 18.16
C GLY A 16 11.14 -6.13 17.54
N LEU A 17 10.10 -6.77 18.09
CA LEU A 17 9.55 -8.01 17.53
C LEU A 17 9.04 -7.80 16.09
N GLY A 18 8.32 -6.70 15.82
CA GLY A 18 7.83 -6.35 14.49
C GLY A 18 8.97 -6.16 13.49
N ALA A 19 9.99 -5.43 13.89
CA ALA A 19 11.17 -5.18 13.06
C ALA A 19 11.90 -6.48 12.68
N VAL A 20 12.19 -7.33 13.68
CA VAL A 20 12.90 -8.60 13.45
C VAL A 20 12.06 -9.54 12.58
N ALA A 21 10.76 -9.70 12.90
CA ALA A 21 9.89 -10.61 12.19
C ALA A 21 9.70 -10.19 10.73
N ALA A 22 9.50 -8.89 10.45
CA ALA A 22 9.35 -8.38 9.08
C ALA A 22 10.63 -8.52 8.25
N ARG A 23 11.80 -8.21 8.83
CA ARG A 23 13.10 -8.43 8.15
C ARG A 23 13.36 -9.90 7.85
N ALA A 24 13.03 -10.80 8.80
CA ALA A 24 13.14 -12.24 8.59
C ALA A 24 12.20 -12.73 7.48
N ALA A 25 10.94 -12.28 7.50
CA ALA A 25 9.96 -12.59 6.46
C ALA A 25 10.41 -12.08 5.08
N TYR A 26 10.88 -10.84 5.00
CA TYR A 26 11.39 -10.25 3.76
C TYR A 26 12.58 -11.04 3.21
N ALA A 27 13.55 -11.35 4.07
CA ALA A 27 14.71 -12.15 3.67
C ALA A 27 14.33 -13.57 3.22
N ALA A 28 13.35 -14.20 3.85
CA ALA A 28 12.87 -15.52 3.44
C ALA A 28 12.15 -15.47 2.08
N LEU A 29 11.24 -14.51 1.90
CA LEU A 29 10.45 -14.35 0.68
C LEU A 29 11.32 -13.95 -0.52
N THR A 30 12.30 -13.07 -0.34
CA THR A 30 13.20 -12.63 -1.43
C THR A 30 14.20 -13.71 -1.83
N ARG A 31 14.60 -14.60 -0.91
CA ARG A 31 15.45 -15.76 -1.25
C ARG A 31 14.72 -16.83 -2.06
N ARG A 32 13.43 -17.00 -1.80
CA ARG A 32 12.55 -18.00 -2.44
C ARG A 32 11.18 -17.38 -2.70
N PRO A 33 11.06 -16.55 -3.75
CA PRO A 33 9.81 -15.91 -4.09
C PRO A 33 8.73 -16.96 -4.37
N PRO A 34 7.54 -16.89 -3.75
CA PRO A 34 6.49 -17.85 -3.98
C PRO A 34 5.98 -17.77 -5.42
N GLY A 35 6.00 -18.89 -6.14
CA GLY A 35 5.36 -19.01 -7.45
C GLY A 35 3.84 -19.09 -7.34
N LEU A 36 3.14 -18.80 -8.42
CA LEU A 36 1.68 -18.87 -8.50
C LEU A 36 1.26 -19.34 -9.89
N ASN A 37 0.29 -20.26 -9.97
CA ASN A 37 -0.28 -20.72 -11.23
C ASN A 37 0.77 -21.22 -12.26
N GLY A 38 1.84 -21.87 -11.78
CA GLY A 38 2.94 -22.35 -12.63
C GLY A 38 3.97 -21.28 -13.02
N LEU A 39 3.76 -20.02 -12.64
CA LEU A 39 4.73 -18.95 -12.87
C LEU A 39 5.79 -18.90 -11.76
N PRO A 40 7.09 -18.66 -12.10
CA PRO A 40 8.14 -18.40 -11.12
C PRO A 40 7.84 -17.18 -10.27
N GLY A 41 8.30 -17.19 -9.01
CA GLY A 41 8.02 -16.13 -8.06
C GLY A 41 8.49 -14.75 -8.51
N GLU A 42 9.61 -14.65 -9.19
CA GLU A 42 10.15 -13.40 -9.74
C GLU A 42 9.18 -12.75 -10.74
N GLN A 43 8.47 -13.54 -11.54
CA GLN A 43 7.47 -13.04 -12.50
C GLN A 43 6.18 -12.64 -11.79
N VAL A 44 5.80 -13.36 -10.73
CA VAL A 44 4.59 -13.07 -9.95
C VAL A 44 4.72 -11.75 -9.20
N TRP A 45 5.86 -11.52 -8.53
CA TRP A 45 6.08 -10.40 -7.62
C TRP A 45 6.90 -9.25 -8.22
N GLY A 46 7.50 -9.44 -9.41
CA GLY A 46 8.26 -8.41 -10.10
C GLY A 46 7.37 -7.31 -10.65
N ARG A 47 7.83 -6.08 -10.53
CA ARG A 47 7.20 -4.89 -11.13
C ARG A 47 8.29 -3.97 -11.65
N THR A 48 7.89 -2.91 -12.35
CA THR A 48 8.78 -1.83 -12.79
C THR A 48 8.38 -0.54 -12.09
N ASN A 49 9.34 0.15 -11.47
CA ASN A 49 9.10 1.41 -10.80
C ASN A 49 8.95 2.57 -11.81
N HIS A 50 8.66 3.77 -11.32
CA HIS A 50 8.52 4.98 -12.13
C HIS A 50 9.81 5.44 -12.83
N ARG A 51 10.96 4.80 -12.55
CA ARG A 51 12.25 5.03 -13.21
C ARG A 51 12.56 3.99 -14.29
N GLY A 52 11.67 3.00 -14.48
CA GLY A 52 11.94 1.86 -15.38
C GLY A 52 12.82 0.76 -14.75
N GLU A 53 13.08 0.81 -13.44
CA GLU A 53 13.92 -0.15 -12.73
C GLU A 53 13.06 -1.29 -12.14
N PRO A 54 13.58 -2.54 -12.08
CA PRO A 54 12.87 -3.65 -11.49
C PRO A 54 12.75 -3.49 -9.98
N VAL A 55 11.55 -3.74 -9.44
CA VAL A 55 11.22 -3.76 -8.01
C VAL A 55 10.38 -4.98 -7.68
N THR A 56 10.34 -5.38 -6.42
CA THR A 56 9.48 -6.47 -5.96
C THR A 56 8.34 -5.98 -5.08
N LEU A 57 7.17 -6.64 -5.19
CA LEU A 57 6.02 -6.45 -4.28
C LEU A 57 6.13 -7.27 -2.97
N LEU A 58 7.23 -7.99 -2.74
CA LEU A 58 7.38 -8.87 -1.58
C LEU A 58 7.48 -8.13 -0.24
N GLU A 59 7.62 -6.81 -0.26
CA GLU A 59 7.59 -5.99 0.96
C GLU A 59 6.23 -6.07 1.66
N GLY A 60 5.11 -5.98 0.91
CA GLY A 60 3.77 -6.09 1.46
C GLY A 60 3.52 -7.41 2.18
N PRO A 61 3.69 -8.56 1.53
CA PRO A 61 3.62 -9.88 2.18
C PRO A 61 4.55 -10.02 3.39
N ALA A 62 5.77 -9.48 3.31
CA ALA A 62 6.72 -9.52 4.44
C ALA A 62 6.24 -8.67 5.61
N PHE A 63 5.67 -7.48 5.34
CA PHE A 63 5.04 -6.64 6.34
C PHE A 63 3.89 -7.36 7.04
N VAL A 64 2.96 -7.93 6.27
CA VAL A 64 1.79 -8.65 6.81
C VAL A 64 2.22 -9.82 7.68
N ALA A 65 3.14 -10.66 7.19
CA ALA A 65 3.64 -11.81 7.92
C ALA A 65 4.37 -11.39 9.21
N GLY A 66 5.23 -10.38 9.12
CA GLY A 66 5.99 -9.86 10.26
C GLY A 66 5.09 -9.21 11.32
N ALA A 67 4.16 -8.36 10.91
CA ALA A 67 3.20 -7.71 11.80
C ALA A 67 2.28 -8.74 12.49
N ALA A 68 1.82 -9.76 11.75
CA ALA A 68 0.99 -10.83 12.28
C ALA A 68 1.75 -11.69 13.32
N ALA A 69 2.93 -12.19 12.97
CA ALA A 69 3.74 -13.00 13.86
C ALA A 69 4.12 -12.25 15.14
N ALA A 70 4.60 -11.02 15.00
CA ALA A 70 4.95 -10.17 16.14
C ALA A 70 3.73 -9.75 16.96
N GLY A 71 2.59 -9.49 16.32
CA GLY A 71 1.34 -9.13 17.00
C GLY A 71 0.80 -10.25 17.90
N LEU A 72 1.00 -11.51 17.51
CA LEU A 72 0.66 -12.67 18.34
C LEU A 72 1.51 -12.75 19.62
N LEU A 73 2.77 -12.32 19.55
CA LEU A 73 3.74 -12.37 20.64
C LEU A 73 3.80 -11.09 21.45
N ALA A 74 3.35 -9.95 20.88
CA ALA A 74 3.45 -8.63 21.49
C ALA A 74 2.73 -8.57 22.87
N PRO A 75 3.38 -7.99 23.90
CA PRO A 75 2.79 -7.91 25.22
C PRO A 75 1.63 -6.91 25.29
N GLY A 76 0.62 -7.24 26.10
CA GLY A 76 -0.47 -6.32 26.45
C GLY A 76 -1.76 -6.45 25.63
N ALA A 77 -1.74 -7.17 24.51
CA ALA A 77 -2.96 -7.48 23.76
C ALA A 77 -3.70 -8.69 24.36
N THR A 78 -5.03 -8.57 24.47
CA THR A 78 -5.90 -9.71 24.80
C THR A 78 -6.02 -10.66 23.61
N GLY A 79 -6.42 -11.92 23.85
CA GLY A 79 -6.65 -12.90 22.76
C GLY A 79 -7.63 -12.36 21.69
N ARG A 80 -8.72 -11.72 22.12
CA ARG A 80 -9.68 -11.07 21.20
C ARG A 80 -9.04 -9.98 20.35
N MET A 81 -8.17 -9.16 20.95
CA MET A 81 -7.49 -8.09 20.23
C MET A 81 -6.45 -8.64 19.24
N ARG A 82 -5.74 -9.71 19.59
CA ARG A 82 -4.84 -10.42 18.67
C ARG A 82 -5.61 -11.00 17.48
N ALA A 83 -6.76 -11.63 17.74
CA ALA A 83 -7.62 -12.14 16.66
C ALA A 83 -8.15 -11.01 15.77
N ALA A 84 -8.58 -9.89 16.36
CA ALA A 84 -9.01 -8.72 15.59
C ALA A 84 -7.88 -8.12 14.76
N ALA A 85 -6.65 -8.05 15.30
CA ALA A 85 -5.49 -7.56 14.58
C ALA A 85 -5.07 -8.48 13.42
N LEU A 86 -5.10 -9.81 13.64
CA LEU A 86 -4.87 -10.78 12.57
C LEU A 86 -5.91 -10.61 11.46
N LEU A 87 -7.20 -10.55 11.83
CA LEU A 87 -8.28 -10.40 10.86
C LEU A 87 -8.16 -9.08 10.09
N ALA A 88 -7.90 -7.96 10.77
CA ALA A 88 -7.73 -6.67 10.13
C ALA A 88 -6.50 -6.64 9.21
N GLY A 89 -5.33 -7.02 9.73
CA GLY A 89 -4.06 -6.94 9.01
C GLY A 89 -3.96 -7.98 7.88
N ALA A 90 -4.15 -9.27 8.21
CA ALA A 90 -4.05 -10.33 7.21
C ALA A 90 -5.22 -10.31 6.21
N GLY A 91 -6.44 -9.98 6.67
CA GLY A 91 -7.60 -9.90 5.79
C GLY A 91 -7.50 -8.74 4.79
N ALA A 92 -7.17 -7.52 5.27
CA ALA A 92 -6.95 -6.39 4.37
C ALA A 92 -5.73 -6.60 3.47
N GLY A 93 -4.67 -7.23 3.99
CA GLY A 93 -3.48 -7.58 3.22
C GLY A 93 -3.77 -8.61 2.12
N ALA A 94 -4.55 -9.65 2.42
CA ALA A 94 -4.92 -10.65 1.41
C ALA A 94 -5.76 -10.06 0.28
N LEU A 95 -6.69 -9.14 0.60
CA LEU A 95 -7.50 -8.44 -0.40
C LEU A 95 -6.67 -7.47 -1.23
N GLY A 96 -5.69 -6.78 -0.60
CA GLY A 96 -4.71 -5.98 -1.31
C GLY A 96 -3.83 -6.81 -2.23
N GLY A 97 -3.35 -7.98 -1.75
CA GLY A 97 -2.56 -8.92 -2.54
C GLY A 97 -3.33 -9.49 -3.73
N TYR A 98 -4.62 -9.76 -3.56
CA TYR A 98 -5.47 -10.13 -4.67
C TYR A 98 -5.50 -9.02 -5.74
N ASP A 99 -5.65 -7.77 -5.35
CA ASP A 99 -5.64 -6.63 -6.30
C ASP A 99 -4.26 -6.41 -6.92
N ASP A 100 -3.17 -6.53 -6.16
CA ASP A 100 -1.78 -6.48 -6.65
C ASP A 100 -1.52 -7.52 -7.76
N LEU A 101 -2.13 -8.72 -7.64
CA LEU A 101 -1.87 -9.85 -8.55
C LEU A 101 -2.90 -9.97 -9.67
N ALA A 102 -4.16 -9.60 -9.43
CA ALA A 102 -5.27 -9.76 -10.36
C ALA A 102 -5.81 -8.43 -10.91
N GLY A 103 -5.31 -7.30 -10.42
CA GLY A 103 -5.77 -5.96 -10.79
C GLY A 103 -5.62 -5.69 -12.28
N SER A 104 -6.71 -5.29 -12.94
CA SER A 104 -6.72 -4.83 -14.31
C SER A 104 -6.83 -3.29 -14.35
N ALA A 105 -6.14 -2.67 -15.31
CA ALA A 105 -6.16 -1.21 -15.49
C ALA A 105 -7.50 -0.65 -16.04
N SER A 106 -8.52 -1.51 -16.27
CA SER A 106 -9.72 -1.17 -17.00
C SER A 106 -10.75 -0.32 -16.24
N SER A 107 -10.72 -0.32 -14.89
CA SER A 107 -11.60 0.54 -14.08
C SER A 107 -10.80 1.17 -12.95
N ARG A 108 -10.76 2.50 -12.90
CA ARG A 108 -9.94 3.26 -11.95
C ARG A 108 -10.81 4.09 -11.02
N GLY A 109 -10.38 4.17 -9.75
CA GLY A 109 -11.02 4.97 -8.71
C GLY A 109 -12.32 4.37 -8.18
N PHE A 110 -12.75 4.83 -7.00
CA PHE A 110 -13.96 4.37 -6.33
C PHE A 110 -15.21 4.49 -7.20
N LYS A 111 -15.37 5.64 -7.88
CA LYS A 111 -16.50 5.89 -8.80
C LYS A 111 -16.52 4.92 -9.97
N GLY A 112 -15.37 4.60 -10.55
CA GLY A 112 -15.26 3.64 -11.67
C GLY A 112 -15.71 2.23 -11.27
N HIS A 113 -15.27 1.75 -10.10
CA HIS A 113 -15.67 0.44 -9.58
C HIS A 113 -17.16 0.37 -9.20
N LEU A 114 -17.69 1.46 -8.62
CA LEU A 114 -19.12 1.54 -8.30
C LEU A 114 -20.00 1.59 -9.55
N ALA A 115 -19.58 2.32 -10.56
CA ALA A 115 -20.28 2.38 -11.86
C ALA A 115 -20.24 1.01 -12.59
N ALA A 116 -19.11 0.29 -12.53
CA ALA A 116 -19.01 -1.07 -13.07
C ALA A 116 -19.95 -2.03 -12.33
N LEU A 117 -19.96 -1.97 -10.99
CA LEU A 117 -20.86 -2.78 -10.16
C LEU A 117 -22.33 -2.48 -10.46
N ALA A 118 -22.71 -1.22 -10.70
CA ALA A 118 -24.07 -0.84 -11.09
C ALA A 118 -24.48 -1.41 -12.45
N ARG A 119 -23.53 -1.77 -13.31
CA ARG A 119 -23.74 -2.49 -14.57
C ARG A 119 -23.69 -4.01 -14.43
N GLY A 120 -23.52 -4.54 -13.21
CA GLY A 120 -23.36 -5.96 -12.94
C GLY A 120 -21.93 -6.49 -13.16
N GLU A 121 -20.95 -5.63 -13.38
CA GLU A 121 -19.55 -6.00 -13.58
C GLU A 121 -18.81 -6.00 -12.23
N VAL A 122 -18.35 -7.16 -11.78
CA VAL A 122 -17.56 -7.30 -10.56
C VAL A 122 -16.08 -7.14 -10.90
N THR A 123 -15.51 -6.00 -10.52
CA THR A 123 -14.08 -5.69 -10.72
C THR A 123 -13.26 -6.11 -9.50
N SER A 124 -11.93 -6.33 -9.67
CA SER A 124 -11.00 -6.62 -8.54
C SER A 124 -11.06 -5.53 -7.47
N GLY A 125 -11.10 -4.25 -7.89
CA GLY A 125 -11.24 -3.12 -6.97
C GLY A 125 -12.57 -3.11 -6.21
N ALA A 126 -13.70 -3.52 -6.83
CA ALA A 126 -14.97 -3.66 -6.12
C ALA A 126 -14.90 -4.78 -5.07
N VAL A 127 -14.31 -5.93 -5.40
CA VAL A 127 -14.04 -7.02 -4.46
C VAL A 127 -13.17 -6.53 -3.30
N LYS A 128 -12.10 -5.80 -3.59
CA LYS A 128 -11.22 -5.21 -2.58
C LYS A 128 -11.98 -4.28 -1.64
N ILE A 129 -12.74 -3.31 -2.17
CA ILE A 129 -13.47 -2.32 -1.36
C ILE A 129 -14.48 -3.01 -0.43
N LEU A 130 -15.33 -3.89 -0.98
CA LEU A 130 -16.34 -4.61 -0.23
C LEU A 130 -15.71 -5.58 0.78
N GLY A 131 -14.66 -6.29 0.38
CA GLY A 131 -13.92 -7.21 1.22
C GLY A 131 -13.23 -6.51 2.39
N ILE A 132 -12.56 -5.39 2.16
CA ILE A 132 -11.92 -4.59 3.21
C ILE A 132 -13.00 -4.02 4.16
N GLY A 133 -14.16 -3.59 3.63
CA GLY A 133 -15.30 -3.17 4.45
C GLY A 133 -15.79 -4.28 5.35
N ALA A 134 -16.03 -5.48 4.81
CA ALA A 134 -16.45 -6.66 5.57
C ALA A 134 -15.39 -7.09 6.61
N THR A 135 -14.11 -7.07 6.22
CA THR A 135 -12.98 -7.37 7.10
C THR A 135 -12.91 -6.38 8.27
N GLY A 136 -13.09 -5.08 8.00
CA GLY A 136 -13.12 -4.04 9.02
C GLY A 136 -14.25 -4.24 10.03
N LEU A 137 -15.46 -4.54 9.54
CA LEU A 137 -16.62 -4.84 10.38
C LEU A 137 -16.41 -6.09 11.24
N ALA A 138 -15.89 -7.17 10.64
CA ALA A 138 -15.61 -8.42 11.34
C ALA A 138 -14.53 -8.21 12.43
N ALA A 139 -13.44 -7.50 12.10
CA ALA A 139 -12.39 -7.16 13.06
C ALA A 139 -12.93 -6.29 14.21
N ALA A 140 -13.79 -5.32 13.91
CA ALA A 140 -14.46 -4.49 14.92
C ALA A 140 -15.38 -5.31 15.83
N ALA A 141 -16.14 -6.24 15.29
CA ALA A 141 -17.01 -7.14 16.04
C ALA A 141 -16.20 -8.07 16.97
N VAL A 142 -15.09 -8.63 16.45
CA VAL A 142 -14.16 -9.45 17.25
C VAL A 142 -13.49 -8.62 18.34
N ALA A 143 -13.01 -7.40 18.05
CA ALA A 143 -12.43 -6.51 19.05
C ALA A 143 -13.43 -6.16 20.16
N GLY A 144 -14.71 -6.02 19.81
CA GLY A 144 -15.82 -5.73 20.71
C GLY A 144 -15.91 -4.27 21.13
N SER A 145 -17.04 -3.93 21.74
CA SER A 145 -17.35 -2.60 22.27
C SER A 145 -17.66 -2.65 23.77
N PRO A 146 -17.22 -1.63 24.54
CA PRO A 146 -17.58 -1.50 25.95
C PRO A 146 -18.99 -0.94 26.16
N ALA A 147 -19.72 -0.60 25.11
CA ALA A 147 -21.06 -0.01 25.22
C ALA A 147 -22.03 -0.98 25.93
N PRO A 148 -22.83 -0.49 26.90
CA PRO A 148 -23.72 -1.34 27.70
C PRO A 148 -24.90 -1.87 26.89
N SER A 149 -25.46 -1.07 25.98
CA SER A 149 -26.64 -1.44 25.20
C SER A 149 -26.29 -2.18 23.91
N ARG A 150 -27.20 -3.01 23.41
CA ARG A 150 -27.04 -3.70 22.12
C ARG A 150 -26.88 -2.70 20.96
N MET A 151 -27.74 -1.65 20.95
CA MET A 151 -27.68 -0.59 19.95
C MET A 151 -26.35 0.17 19.99
N GLY A 152 -25.85 0.49 21.19
CA GLY A 152 -24.53 1.12 21.36
C GLY A 152 -23.37 0.24 20.84
N ARG A 153 -23.42 -1.07 21.08
CA ARG A 153 -22.43 -2.00 20.54
C ARG A 153 -22.50 -2.11 19.02
N ALA A 154 -23.71 -2.15 18.44
CA ALA A 154 -23.88 -2.15 17.00
C ALA A 154 -23.33 -0.87 16.37
N PHE A 155 -23.67 0.29 16.93
CA PHE A 155 -23.13 1.59 16.49
C PHE A 155 -21.61 1.64 16.57
N ASP A 156 -21.01 1.23 17.70
CA ASP A 156 -19.56 1.18 17.85
C ASP A 156 -18.91 0.21 16.84
N THR A 157 -19.54 -0.92 16.55
CA THR A 157 -19.02 -1.88 15.54
C THR A 157 -19.02 -1.25 14.16
N LEU A 158 -20.08 -0.54 13.77
CA LEU A 158 -20.14 0.17 12.48
C LEU A 158 -19.08 1.27 12.39
N VAL A 159 -18.97 2.12 13.41
CA VAL A 159 -17.97 3.18 13.48
C VAL A 159 -16.55 2.61 13.43
N ASN A 160 -16.27 1.58 14.23
CA ASN A 160 -14.96 0.95 14.28
C ASN A 160 -14.61 0.25 12.96
N GLY A 161 -15.57 -0.45 12.35
CA GLY A 161 -15.40 -1.07 11.03
C GLY A 161 -15.09 -0.03 9.95
N ALA A 162 -15.81 1.10 9.97
CA ALA A 162 -15.56 2.21 9.05
C ALA A 162 -14.18 2.86 9.27
N VAL A 163 -13.73 3.01 10.52
CA VAL A 163 -12.37 3.49 10.84
C VAL A 163 -11.33 2.53 10.30
N ILE A 164 -11.47 1.21 10.51
CA ILE A 164 -10.51 0.20 10.04
C ILE A 164 -10.46 0.19 8.51
N ALA A 165 -11.61 0.05 7.85
CA ALA A 165 -11.68 -0.03 6.39
C ALA A 165 -11.27 1.28 5.70
N GLY A 166 -11.72 2.42 6.22
CA GLY A 166 -11.35 3.74 5.70
C GLY A 166 -9.86 4.05 5.86
N SER A 167 -9.24 3.62 6.99
CA SER A 167 -7.79 3.74 7.18
C SER A 167 -7.01 2.86 6.20
N ALA A 168 -7.48 1.63 5.92
CA ALA A 168 -6.87 0.75 4.93
C ALA A 168 -6.85 1.42 3.55
N ASN A 169 -8.00 1.89 3.08
CA ASN A 169 -8.11 2.59 1.79
C ASN A 169 -7.26 3.86 1.76
N LEU A 170 -7.31 4.68 2.83
CA LEU A 170 -6.53 5.92 2.89
C LEU A 170 -5.02 5.65 2.82
N MET A 171 -4.52 4.61 3.48
CA MET A 171 -3.10 4.26 3.43
C MET A 171 -2.70 3.84 2.01
N ASN A 172 -3.54 3.09 1.32
CA ASN A 172 -3.34 2.73 -0.08
C ASN A 172 -3.26 3.97 -1.00
N LEU A 173 -4.08 5.00 -0.75
CA LEU A 173 -4.02 6.26 -1.49
C LEU A 173 -2.71 7.04 -1.26
N PHE A 174 -1.98 6.78 -0.18
CA PHE A 174 -0.66 7.35 0.06
C PHE A 174 0.47 6.52 -0.59
N ASP A 175 0.25 5.26 -0.94
CA ASP A 175 1.27 4.36 -1.48
C ASP A 175 1.56 4.56 -2.99
N LEU A 176 1.63 5.83 -3.40
CA LEU A 176 1.91 6.23 -4.79
C LEU A 176 3.36 6.68 -5.00
N ARG A 177 4.18 6.70 -3.96
CA ARG A 177 5.57 7.14 -4.02
C ARG A 177 6.41 6.41 -2.96
N PRO A 178 7.69 6.14 -3.23
CA PRO A 178 8.56 5.38 -2.34
C PRO A 178 8.57 5.91 -0.90
N GLY A 179 8.32 5.05 0.06
CA GLY A 179 8.33 5.33 1.49
C GLY A 179 7.21 6.22 2.01
N ARG A 180 6.30 6.71 1.17
CA ARG A 180 5.27 7.67 1.59
C ARG A 180 4.27 7.02 2.53
N ALA A 181 3.67 5.90 2.16
CA ALA A 181 2.70 5.20 3.00
C ALA A 181 3.31 4.80 4.35
N VAL A 182 4.53 4.27 4.34
CA VAL A 182 5.25 3.92 5.57
C VAL A 182 5.49 5.14 6.46
N LYS A 183 5.97 6.27 5.89
CA LYS A 183 6.19 7.51 6.67
C LYS A 183 4.88 8.05 7.26
N VAL A 184 3.81 8.09 6.48
CA VAL A 184 2.47 8.48 6.98
C VAL A 184 2.02 7.54 8.09
N GLY A 185 2.21 6.23 7.92
CA GLY A 185 1.88 5.22 8.92
C GLY A 185 2.66 5.41 10.22
N LEU A 186 3.96 5.69 10.15
CA LEU A 186 4.80 5.97 11.31
C LEU A 186 4.37 7.26 12.02
N ILE A 187 4.08 8.33 11.29
CA ILE A 187 3.63 9.61 11.86
C ILE A 187 2.27 9.44 12.55
N ALA A 188 1.30 8.83 11.89
CA ALA A 188 -0.05 8.62 12.43
C ALA A 188 -0.08 7.58 13.55
N GLY A 189 0.76 6.55 13.48
CA GLY A 189 0.78 5.45 14.44
C GLY A 189 1.56 5.77 15.72
N THR A 190 2.56 6.65 15.68
CA THR A 190 3.37 6.98 16.86
C THR A 190 2.53 7.50 18.03
N PRO A 191 1.60 8.47 17.88
CA PRO A 191 0.73 8.89 18.97
C PRO A 191 -0.11 7.73 19.55
N LEU A 192 -0.59 6.82 18.70
CA LEU A 192 -1.34 5.64 19.13
C LEU A 192 -0.45 4.68 19.92
N ALA A 193 0.82 4.51 19.54
CA ALA A 193 1.79 3.67 20.25
C ALA A 193 2.11 4.21 21.66
N LEU A 194 1.93 5.50 21.91
CA LEU A 194 2.11 6.10 23.23
C LEU A 194 0.92 5.87 24.16
N THR A 195 -0.24 5.45 23.65
CA THR A 195 -1.40 5.09 24.47
C THR A 195 -1.30 3.64 24.94
N ARG A 196 -1.82 3.33 26.15
CA ARG A 196 -1.77 1.96 26.70
C ARG A 196 -2.52 0.94 25.83
N SER A 197 -3.66 1.33 25.30
CA SER A 197 -4.54 0.44 24.53
C SER A 197 -4.13 0.36 23.05
N GLY A 198 -3.63 1.44 22.47
CA GLY A 198 -3.15 1.48 21.09
C GLY A 198 -1.83 0.78 20.91
N SER A 199 -0.89 0.95 21.86
CA SER A 199 0.45 0.33 21.77
C SER A 199 0.41 -1.18 21.60
N ALA A 200 -0.54 -1.85 22.28
CA ALA A 200 -0.71 -3.30 22.18
C ALA A 200 -1.12 -3.79 20.76
N VAL A 201 -1.60 -2.89 19.92
CA VAL A 201 -2.04 -3.18 18.55
C VAL A 201 -1.02 -2.71 17.53
N VAL A 202 -0.48 -1.48 17.71
CA VAL A 202 0.25 -0.79 16.65
C VAL A 202 1.77 -0.90 16.76
N ALA A 203 2.32 -1.25 17.94
CA ALA A 203 3.77 -1.27 18.14
C ALA A 203 4.48 -2.25 17.18
N ALA A 204 3.98 -3.47 17.05
CA ALA A 204 4.55 -4.45 16.12
C ALA A 204 4.42 -4.02 14.65
N PRO A 205 3.26 -3.58 14.14
CA PRO A 205 3.15 -3.01 12.80
C PRO A 205 4.09 -1.83 12.53
N LEU A 206 4.26 -0.90 13.48
CA LEU A 206 5.20 0.22 13.30
C LEU A 206 6.64 -0.26 13.24
N GLY A 207 7.02 -1.25 14.05
CA GLY A 207 8.34 -1.87 13.97
C GLY A 207 8.57 -2.55 12.63
N ALA A 208 7.60 -3.31 12.14
CA ALA A 208 7.64 -3.96 10.84
C ALA A 208 7.81 -2.95 9.70
N ALA A 209 6.98 -1.90 9.68
CA ALA A 209 7.03 -0.85 8.67
C ALA A 209 8.36 -0.09 8.70
N ALA A 210 8.82 0.32 9.88
CA ALA A 210 10.10 1.02 10.02
C ALA A 210 11.30 0.18 9.55
N ALA A 211 11.26 -1.14 9.82
CA ALA A 211 12.34 -2.04 9.40
C ALA A 211 12.39 -2.27 7.88
N LEU A 212 11.26 -2.19 7.19
CA LEU A 212 11.18 -2.38 5.74
C LEU A 212 11.36 -1.06 4.96
N LEU A 213 11.15 0.10 5.58
CA LEU A 213 11.28 1.42 4.97
C LEU A 213 12.56 1.63 4.13
N PRO A 214 13.75 1.12 4.52
CA PRO A 214 14.95 1.26 3.67
C PRO A 214 14.86 0.55 2.32
N GLU A 215 14.08 -0.53 2.20
CA GLU A 215 13.87 -1.25 0.94
C GLU A 215 12.98 -0.42 0.00
N ASP A 216 11.89 0.12 0.55
CA ASP A 216 10.94 0.98 -0.16
C ASP A 216 11.61 2.31 -0.59
N LEU A 217 12.30 3.02 0.32
CA LEU A 217 13.04 4.24 -0.02
C LEU A 217 14.16 3.99 -1.03
N GLY A 218 14.78 2.82 -1.00
CA GLY A 218 15.80 2.38 -1.94
C GLY A 218 15.23 1.96 -3.30
N GLU A 219 13.90 1.94 -3.43
CA GLU A 219 13.19 1.49 -4.64
C GLU A 219 13.59 0.06 -5.07
N ARG A 220 13.94 -0.80 -4.08
CA ARG A 220 14.22 -2.23 -4.29
C ARG A 220 12.96 -3.07 -4.11
N ALA A 221 12.04 -2.58 -3.29
CA ALA A 221 10.74 -3.19 -3.05
C ALA A 221 9.67 -2.11 -2.97
N MET A 222 8.41 -2.52 -2.99
CA MET A 222 7.23 -1.69 -2.83
C MET A 222 6.30 -2.34 -1.82
N LEU A 223 5.68 -1.51 -0.98
CA LEU A 223 4.69 -1.97 -0.01
C LEU A 223 3.46 -2.57 -0.73
N GLY A 224 3.02 -1.93 -1.80
CA GLY A 224 1.88 -2.33 -2.61
C GLY A 224 0.56 -2.33 -1.85
N ASP A 225 -0.50 -2.70 -2.53
CA ASP A 225 -1.84 -2.79 -1.95
C ASP A 225 -1.90 -3.78 -0.78
N THR A 226 -1.12 -4.86 -0.84
CA THR A 226 -0.99 -5.85 0.24
C THR A 226 -0.56 -5.19 1.55
N GLY A 227 0.53 -4.47 1.54
CA GLY A 227 1.11 -3.89 2.75
C GLY A 227 0.40 -2.61 3.17
N ALA A 228 0.05 -1.75 2.22
CA ALA A 228 -0.60 -0.47 2.51
C ALA A 228 -1.97 -0.67 3.17
N ASN A 229 -2.83 -1.55 2.61
CA ASN A 229 -4.13 -1.85 3.21
C ASN A 229 -3.98 -2.48 4.60
N ALA A 230 -3.02 -3.40 4.79
CA ALA A 230 -2.77 -4.02 6.08
C ALA A 230 -2.29 -3.01 7.14
N LEU A 231 -1.33 -2.14 6.78
CA LEU A 231 -0.84 -1.09 7.66
C LEU A 231 -1.97 -0.16 8.07
N GLY A 232 -2.77 0.32 7.11
CA GLY A 232 -3.91 1.18 7.37
C GLY A 232 -4.96 0.52 8.26
N ALA A 233 -5.31 -0.75 8.01
CA ALA A 233 -6.26 -1.50 8.82
C ALA A 233 -5.80 -1.65 10.28
N LEU A 234 -4.51 -1.93 10.52
CA LEU A 234 -3.93 -2.06 11.85
C LEU A 234 -3.87 -0.72 12.59
N LEU A 235 -3.56 0.38 11.90
CA LEU A 235 -3.65 1.74 12.44
C LEU A 235 -5.09 2.09 12.79
N GLY A 236 -6.04 1.80 11.92
CA GLY A 236 -7.46 1.97 12.15
C GLY A 236 -7.94 1.19 13.38
N LEU A 237 -7.55 -0.08 13.49
CA LEU A 237 -7.89 -0.90 14.67
C LEU A 237 -7.30 -0.30 15.96
N ALA A 238 -6.08 0.22 15.94
CA ALA A 238 -5.50 0.91 17.09
C ALA A 238 -6.28 2.19 17.43
N ALA A 239 -6.71 2.95 16.43
CA ALA A 239 -7.52 4.16 16.61
C ALA A 239 -8.91 3.86 17.21
N THR A 240 -9.47 2.67 16.99
CA THR A 240 -10.73 2.25 17.64
C THR A 240 -10.61 2.18 19.17
N ARG A 241 -9.37 2.15 19.72
CA ARG A 241 -9.11 2.13 21.17
C ARG A 241 -9.12 3.51 21.81
N LEU A 242 -9.25 4.55 21.02
CA LEU A 242 -9.47 5.91 21.51
C LEU A 242 -10.89 6.08 22.12
N GLY A 243 -11.04 7.08 22.97
CA GLY A 243 -12.37 7.48 23.46
C GLY A 243 -13.32 7.85 22.32
N ARG A 244 -14.63 7.89 22.60
CA ARG A 244 -15.66 8.07 21.55
C ARG A 244 -15.48 9.35 20.73
N GLY A 245 -15.23 10.49 21.39
CA GLY A 245 -15.03 11.77 20.69
C GLY A 245 -13.83 11.74 19.73
N PRO A 246 -12.61 11.47 20.21
CA PRO A 246 -11.42 11.34 19.33
C PRO A 246 -11.61 10.31 18.22
N ARG A 247 -12.27 9.19 18.49
CA ARG A 247 -12.54 8.16 17.47
C ARG A 247 -13.45 8.65 16.36
N LEU A 248 -14.51 9.39 16.69
CA LEU A 248 -15.41 10.01 15.70
C LEU A 248 -14.69 11.11 14.91
N ALA A 249 -13.81 11.89 15.55
CA ALA A 249 -12.97 12.86 14.85
C ALA A 249 -12.02 12.19 13.86
N VAL A 250 -11.40 11.06 14.25
CA VAL A 250 -10.57 10.24 13.35
C VAL A 250 -11.41 9.72 12.18
N LEU A 251 -12.63 9.20 12.42
CA LEU A 251 -13.50 8.75 11.34
C LEU A 251 -13.84 9.89 10.38
N ALA A 252 -14.20 11.07 10.91
CA ALA A 252 -14.50 12.24 10.08
C ALA A 252 -13.30 12.68 9.23
N GLY A 253 -12.08 12.67 9.81
CA GLY A 253 -10.85 12.97 9.08
C GLY A 253 -10.56 11.95 7.98
N ILE A 254 -10.68 10.66 8.29
CA ILE A 254 -10.49 9.58 7.30
C ILE A 254 -11.52 9.69 6.18
N ALA A 255 -12.79 9.86 6.50
CA ALA A 255 -13.86 10.00 5.51
C ALA A 255 -13.63 11.24 4.63
N GLY A 256 -13.26 12.38 5.25
CA GLY A 256 -12.95 13.61 4.54
C GLY A 256 -11.76 13.47 3.58
N LEU A 257 -10.67 12.82 4.01
CA LEU A 257 -9.49 12.59 3.16
C LEU A 257 -9.80 11.60 2.02
N ASN A 258 -10.51 10.50 2.31
CA ASN A 258 -10.94 9.58 1.25
C ASN A 258 -11.84 10.27 0.22
N ALA A 259 -12.80 11.10 0.67
CA ALA A 259 -13.65 11.86 -0.23
C ALA A 259 -12.85 12.90 -1.03
N ALA A 260 -11.93 13.61 -0.38
CA ALA A 260 -11.08 14.60 -1.03
C ALA A 260 -10.20 13.99 -2.14
N SER A 261 -9.74 12.75 -1.99
CA SER A 261 -8.91 12.06 -2.99
C SER A 261 -9.61 11.88 -4.35
N GLU A 262 -10.95 11.91 -4.39
CA GLU A 262 -11.73 11.83 -5.62
C GLU A 262 -11.68 13.14 -6.44
N PHE A 263 -11.25 14.24 -5.83
CA PHE A 263 -11.23 15.57 -6.45
C PHE A 263 -9.82 16.16 -6.51
N VAL A 264 -8.92 15.71 -5.60
CA VAL A 264 -7.60 16.32 -5.41
C VAL A 264 -6.53 15.25 -5.37
N SER A 265 -5.49 15.40 -6.17
CA SER A 265 -4.32 14.52 -6.13
C SER A 265 -3.45 14.81 -4.90
N PHE A 266 -3.33 13.86 -3.98
CA PHE A 266 -2.44 13.98 -2.81
C PHE A 266 -0.98 14.23 -3.22
N THR A 267 -0.51 13.65 -4.32
CA THR A 267 0.83 13.91 -4.84
C THR A 267 1.03 15.39 -5.20
N LYS A 268 0.03 16.02 -5.86
CA LYS A 268 0.10 17.45 -6.19
C LYS A 268 0.05 18.33 -4.93
N VAL A 269 -0.82 18.02 -3.98
CA VAL A 269 -0.94 18.75 -2.70
C VAL A 269 0.37 18.67 -1.90
N ILE A 270 0.93 17.46 -1.78
CA ILE A 270 2.20 17.26 -1.06
C ILE A 270 3.33 18.01 -1.74
N ALA A 271 3.45 17.90 -3.07
CA ALA A 271 4.49 18.60 -3.84
C ALA A 271 4.36 20.14 -3.76
N GLY A 272 3.13 20.65 -3.67
CA GLY A 272 2.86 22.10 -3.54
C GLY A 272 3.08 22.68 -2.14
N ASN A 273 3.24 21.85 -1.11
CA ASN A 273 3.49 22.31 0.26
C ASN A 273 4.93 22.01 0.68
N PRO A 274 5.76 23.03 0.98
CA PRO A 274 7.19 22.83 1.27
C PRO A 274 7.47 21.88 2.44
N VAL A 275 6.66 21.93 3.50
CA VAL A 275 6.84 21.06 4.68
C VAL A 275 6.49 19.62 4.36
N LEU A 276 5.32 19.38 3.72
CA LEU A 276 4.89 18.04 3.34
C LEU A 276 5.85 17.44 2.31
N ASN A 277 6.29 18.24 1.33
CA ASN A 277 7.24 17.80 0.33
C ASN A 277 8.59 17.40 0.96
N ARG A 278 9.10 18.20 1.93
CA ARG A 278 10.33 17.87 2.65
C ARG A 278 10.22 16.52 3.38
N ILE A 279 9.10 16.26 4.05
CA ILE A 279 8.84 14.99 4.72
C ILE A 279 8.74 13.85 3.68
N ASP A 280 8.03 14.08 2.57
CA ASP A 280 7.86 13.09 1.51
C ASP A 280 9.20 12.71 0.87
N MET A 281 10.06 13.70 0.61
CA MET A 281 11.37 13.49 -0.02
C MET A 281 12.43 12.93 0.94
N LEU A 282 12.18 12.94 2.26
CA LEU A 282 13.16 12.48 3.25
C LEU A 282 13.57 11.02 3.01
N GLY A 283 14.86 10.80 2.76
CA GLY A 283 15.44 9.46 2.54
C GLY A 283 15.15 8.83 1.17
N ARG A 284 14.39 9.49 0.28
CA ARG A 284 14.18 9.00 -1.09
C ARG A 284 15.44 9.16 -1.93
N ARG A 285 15.59 8.31 -2.93
CA ARG A 285 16.66 8.45 -3.92
C ARG A 285 16.52 9.79 -4.67
N PRO A 286 17.63 10.48 -4.99
CA PRO A 286 17.61 11.68 -5.84
C PRO A 286 16.91 11.40 -7.18
N ALA A 287 16.32 12.43 -7.78
CA ALA A 287 15.80 12.32 -9.14
C ALA A 287 16.92 11.85 -10.08
N ALA A 288 16.59 10.93 -11.02
CA ALA A 288 17.56 10.57 -12.05
C ALA A 288 17.96 11.83 -12.82
N VAL A 289 19.26 12.08 -12.91
CA VAL A 289 19.76 13.12 -13.83
C VAL A 289 19.45 12.61 -15.24
N PRO A 290 18.71 13.37 -16.07
CA PRO A 290 18.50 12.98 -17.45
C PRO A 290 19.87 12.73 -18.10
N ALA A 291 20.02 11.58 -18.76
CA ALA A 291 21.23 11.37 -19.58
C ALA A 291 21.35 12.54 -20.54
N PRO A 292 22.57 13.10 -20.74
CA PRO A 292 22.77 14.13 -21.74
C PRO A 292 22.24 13.59 -23.08
N ALA A 293 21.39 14.39 -23.73
CA ALA A 293 20.87 14.02 -25.05
C ALA A 293 22.06 13.57 -25.92
N PRO A 294 21.90 12.46 -26.68
CA PRO A 294 22.95 12.07 -27.62
C PRO A 294 23.34 13.32 -28.41
N ALA A 295 24.62 13.67 -28.41
CA ALA A 295 25.10 14.80 -29.22
C ALA A 295 24.60 14.54 -30.65
N GLU A 296 23.75 15.41 -31.15
CA GLU A 296 23.23 15.36 -32.50
C GLU A 296 24.46 15.40 -33.41
N THR A 297 24.87 14.25 -33.93
CA THR A 297 25.94 14.16 -34.89
C THR A 297 25.50 15.00 -36.08
N ALA A 298 26.10 16.20 -36.16
CA ALA A 298 25.91 17.10 -37.29
C ALA A 298 26.03 16.31 -38.58
N ARG A 299 24.95 16.11 -39.28
CA ARG A 299 24.96 15.58 -40.67
C ARG A 299 25.65 16.65 -41.51
N PRO A 300 26.77 16.37 -42.17
CA PRO A 300 27.30 17.31 -43.13
C PRO A 300 26.44 17.26 -44.39
N GLY A 301 25.87 18.40 -44.77
CA GLY A 301 25.35 18.66 -46.11
C GLY A 301 23.89 18.27 -46.36
N ALA A 302 22.98 19.24 -46.18
CA ALA A 302 21.76 19.31 -46.98
C ALA A 302 21.53 20.77 -47.35
N GLU A 303 21.52 21.01 -48.64
CA GLU A 303 21.37 22.30 -49.31
C GLU A 303 20.05 22.99 -49.01
N ALA A 304 20.08 24.33 -49.03
CA ALA A 304 19.00 25.23 -48.82
C ALA A 304 17.88 25.05 -49.84
N GLY A 305 16.75 24.46 -49.40
CA GLY A 305 15.47 24.49 -50.15
C GLY A 305 14.52 25.48 -49.48
N THR A 306 14.25 26.61 -50.14
CA THR A 306 13.28 27.61 -49.73
C THR A 306 11.88 27.05 -49.93
N GLY A 307 11.21 26.61 -48.88
CA GLY A 307 9.80 26.24 -48.87
C GLY A 307 9.13 26.83 -47.62
N LYS A 308 8.23 27.79 -47.83
CA LYS A 308 7.32 28.32 -46.81
C LYS A 308 6.43 27.17 -46.30
N ALA A 309 6.49 26.84 -45.05
CA ALA A 309 5.49 26.03 -44.38
C ALA A 309 4.81 26.85 -43.28
N GLU A 310 3.49 26.87 -43.32
CA GLU A 310 2.59 27.45 -42.30
C GLU A 310 2.74 26.67 -40.96
N PRO A 311 2.52 27.32 -39.79
CA PRO A 311 2.64 26.65 -38.50
C PRO A 311 1.41 25.78 -38.24
N GLU A 312 1.61 24.47 -38.25
CA GLU A 312 0.67 23.49 -37.75
C GLU A 312 0.58 23.60 -36.21
N LYS A 313 -0.61 23.77 -35.70
CA LYS A 313 -0.90 23.88 -34.27
C LYS A 313 -0.60 22.51 -33.62
N ALA A 314 0.51 22.42 -32.87
CA ALA A 314 0.79 21.30 -32.02
C ALA A 314 -0.18 21.34 -30.83
N ASP A 315 -1.13 20.40 -30.82
CA ASP A 315 -1.91 20.05 -29.64
C ASP A 315 -0.95 19.41 -28.61
N SER A 316 -0.67 20.14 -27.55
CA SER A 316 0.16 19.67 -26.46
C SER A 316 -0.63 18.70 -25.58
N GLU A 317 -0.66 17.44 -25.96
CA GLU A 317 -1.13 16.36 -25.11
C GLU A 317 -0.12 16.18 -23.98
N LYS A 318 -0.46 16.66 -22.79
CA LYS A 318 0.33 16.47 -21.57
C LYS A 318 0.28 14.99 -21.19
N PRO A 319 1.41 14.30 -21.00
CA PRO A 319 1.39 12.94 -20.51
C PRO A 319 0.76 12.89 -19.12
N HIS A 320 -0.31 12.12 -18.98
CA HIS A 320 -0.92 11.81 -17.70
C HIS A 320 0.07 11.03 -16.86
N ALA A 321 0.32 11.48 -15.63
CA ALA A 321 1.25 10.88 -14.65
C ALA A 321 0.79 9.50 -14.13
N GLU A 322 -0.19 8.88 -14.76
CA GLU A 322 -0.81 7.60 -14.36
C GLU A 322 -0.28 6.38 -15.12
N ASP A 323 0.58 6.55 -16.13
CA ASP A 323 1.10 5.41 -16.93
C ASP A 323 2.28 4.66 -16.29
N ALA A 324 2.62 4.92 -15.04
CA ALA A 324 3.79 4.37 -14.37
C ALA A 324 3.65 2.89 -13.90
N PHE A 325 2.55 2.22 -14.19
CA PHE A 325 2.32 0.85 -13.73
C PHE A 325 1.87 -0.06 -14.88
N ARG A 326 2.80 -0.48 -15.73
CA ARG A 326 2.58 -1.56 -16.70
C ARG A 326 3.21 -2.86 -16.20
N PRO A 327 2.47 -3.99 -16.18
CA PRO A 327 3.10 -5.30 -16.02
C PRO A 327 4.04 -5.57 -17.21
N ALA A 328 5.21 -6.16 -16.94
CA ALA A 328 6.13 -6.58 -17.99
C ALA A 328 5.45 -7.63 -18.87
N VAL A 329 5.25 -7.33 -20.16
CA VAL A 329 4.77 -8.29 -21.15
C VAL A 329 5.96 -9.19 -21.51
N PRO A 330 5.87 -10.53 -21.34
CA PRO A 330 6.93 -11.41 -21.76
C PRO A 330 7.09 -11.37 -23.29
N PRO A 331 8.29 -11.53 -23.84
CA PRO A 331 8.50 -11.58 -25.28
C PRO A 331 7.71 -12.75 -25.88
N GLN A 332 6.92 -12.47 -26.90
CA GLN A 332 6.19 -13.50 -27.65
C GLN A 332 7.21 -14.42 -28.32
N ALA A 333 7.12 -15.73 -28.03
CA ALA A 333 7.84 -16.74 -28.75
C ALA A 333 7.41 -16.70 -30.24
N GLY A 334 8.37 -16.53 -31.14
CA GLY A 334 8.15 -16.59 -32.58
C GLY A 334 7.60 -17.97 -32.99
N PRO A 335 6.93 -18.07 -34.15
CA PRO A 335 6.33 -19.33 -34.61
C PRO A 335 7.41 -20.39 -34.82
N VAL A 336 7.21 -21.53 -34.15
CA VAL A 336 7.98 -22.76 -34.40
C VAL A 336 7.62 -23.22 -35.81
N GLY A 337 8.57 -23.24 -36.70
CA GLY A 337 8.40 -23.77 -38.06
C GLY A 337 8.09 -25.27 -38.04
N ASP A 338 6.95 -25.61 -38.64
CA ASP A 338 6.56 -27.01 -38.90
C ASP A 338 7.58 -27.65 -39.87
N GLY A 339 8.43 -28.50 -39.32
CA GLY A 339 9.27 -29.42 -40.10
C GLY A 339 8.43 -30.59 -40.61
N VAL A 340 8.01 -30.50 -41.84
CA VAL A 340 7.46 -31.62 -42.59
C VAL A 340 8.57 -32.67 -42.75
N THR A 341 8.40 -33.86 -42.21
CA THR A 341 9.14 -35.07 -42.62
C THR A 341 8.20 -35.98 -43.37
N ASP A 342 8.44 -36.15 -44.66
CA ASP A 342 7.85 -37.13 -45.53
C ASP A 342 8.41 -38.54 -45.23
N PRO A 343 7.63 -39.60 -45.32
CA PRO A 343 8.11 -40.97 -45.10
C PRO A 343 8.61 -41.63 -46.36
N ALA A 344 9.69 -42.35 -46.24
CA ALA A 344 10.07 -43.46 -47.13
C ALA A 344 10.51 -44.68 -46.28
#